data_3b7ff39a3b0600390ceea5e2d559ab32
#
_entry.id   3b7ff39a3b0600390ceea5e2d559ab32
#
_cell.length_a   1.000
_cell.length_b   1.000
_cell.length_c   1.000
_cell.angle_alpha   90.00
_cell.angle_beta   90.00
_cell.angle_gamma   90.00
#
_symmetry.space_group_name_H-M   'P 1'
#
loop_
_entity.id
_entity.type
_entity.pdbx_description
1 polymer ?
#
loop_
_entity_poly.entity_id
_entity_poly.type
_entity_poly.pdbx_seq_one_letter_code
_entity_poly.pdbx_strand_id
1 'polypeptide(L)'
;TKIPFGRFVGNTVYLTLIVTFLQLLTSSFAAYSFAKLDFRHKNGLFLAYIATIAMPWQVYMVPQFIMMRRMGLNDKLLAMICLQAFSAFGVFMMKQFYEGIPDDLCEAARIDGMSEYRIYASIMLPLSKPALSTLTIFTFVATWNDYLGPLIYLKSQEKKTIQLGLKMFISQYSSDYGLIMAGSVLSLIPVLIVFLILQKYFVEGVASTGLKG
;
A
#
# COMPACT_ATOMS: atom_id res chain seq x y z
N THR A 1 -22.02 22.92 13.97
CA THR A 1 -21.70 21.49 14.19
C THR A 1 -20.20 21.34 14.22
N LYS A 2 -19.63 20.87 15.34
CA LYS A 2 -18.17 20.72 15.46
C LYS A 2 -17.72 19.58 14.55
N ILE A 3 -16.78 19.84 13.65
CA ILE A 3 -16.18 18.83 12.78
C ILE A 3 -15.36 17.86 13.65
N PRO A 4 -15.64 16.55 13.63
CA PRO A 4 -14.94 15.59 14.49
C PRO A 4 -13.57 15.21 13.91
N PHE A 5 -12.66 16.19 13.81
CA PHE A 5 -11.34 16.04 13.15
C PHE A 5 -10.52 14.89 13.75
N GLY A 6 -10.57 14.69 15.07
CA GLY A 6 -9.89 13.57 15.72
C GLY A 6 -10.34 12.19 15.22
N ARG A 7 -11.64 12.02 14.89
CA ARG A 7 -12.14 10.78 14.27
C ARG A 7 -11.59 10.59 12.85
N PHE A 8 -11.49 11.67 12.07
CA PHE A 8 -10.93 11.60 10.72
C PHE A 8 -9.46 11.17 10.75
N VAL A 9 -8.69 11.69 11.70
CA VAL A 9 -7.31 11.24 11.95
C VAL A 9 -7.30 9.75 12.30
N GLY A 10 -8.11 9.32 13.26
CA GLY A 10 -8.21 7.91 13.67
C GLY A 10 -8.59 6.96 12.53
N ASN A 11 -9.58 7.34 11.71
CA ASN A 11 -10.00 6.56 10.54
C ASN A 11 -8.87 6.44 9.51
N THR A 12 -8.15 7.54 9.25
CA THR A 12 -7.05 7.55 8.29
C THR A 12 -5.88 6.72 8.78
N VAL A 13 -5.49 6.85 10.05
CA VAL A 13 -4.45 6.00 10.67
C VAL A 13 -4.82 4.53 10.56
N TYR A 14 -6.03 4.17 10.99
CA TYR A 14 -6.52 2.80 10.94
C TYR A 14 -6.48 2.24 9.50
N LEU A 15 -7.06 2.97 8.56
CA LEU A 15 -7.10 2.57 7.15
C LEU A 15 -5.67 2.39 6.59
N THR A 16 -4.82 3.39 6.78
CA THR A 16 -3.47 3.41 6.23
C THR A 16 -2.61 2.29 6.80
N LEU A 17 -2.65 2.06 8.11
CA LEU A 17 -1.85 1.00 8.72
C LEU A 17 -2.28 -0.39 8.26
N ILE A 18 -3.60 -0.65 8.20
CA ILE A 18 -4.11 -1.96 7.74
C ILE A 18 -3.83 -2.19 6.26
N VAL A 19 -4.09 -1.20 5.41
CA VAL A 19 -3.81 -1.32 3.97
C VAL A 19 -2.32 -1.52 3.73
N THR A 20 -1.46 -0.73 4.39
CA THR A 20 -0.01 -0.87 4.25
C THR A 20 0.44 -2.27 4.66
N PHE A 21 0.00 -2.75 5.82
CA PHE A 21 0.34 -4.10 6.29
C PHE A 21 -0.11 -5.18 5.30
N LEU A 22 -1.36 -5.12 4.84
CA LEU A 22 -1.90 -6.09 3.89
C LEU A 22 -1.19 -6.04 2.53
N GLN A 23 -0.90 -4.85 2.00
CA GLN A 23 -0.16 -4.73 0.74
C GLN A 23 1.27 -5.27 0.85
N LEU A 24 1.96 -5.00 1.96
CA LEU A 24 3.30 -5.57 2.18
C LEU A 24 3.25 -7.09 2.21
N LEU A 25 2.31 -7.66 2.96
CA LEU A 25 2.16 -9.11 3.08
C LEU A 25 1.79 -9.75 1.74
N THR A 26 0.76 -9.26 1.07
CA THR A 26 0.28 -9.83 -0.19
C THR A 26 1.28 -9.65 -1.32
N SER A 27 1.90 -8.46 -1.43
CA SER A 27 2.88 -8.17 -2.48
C SER A 27 4.16 -8.95 -2.30
N SER A 28 4.72 -9.04 -1.09
CA SER A 28 5.96 -9.78 -0.85
C SER A 28 5.76 -11.27 -1.06
N PHE A 29 4.63 -11.83 -0.60
CA PHE A 29 4.34 -13.26 -0.77
C PHE A 29 4.11 -13.64 -2.25
N ALA A 30 3.30 -12.86 -2.97
CA ALA A 30 3.09 -13.06 -4.39
C ALA A 30 4.38 -12.88 -5.20
N ALA A 31 5.17 -11.86 -4.88
CA ALA A 31 6.46 -11.60 -5.52
C ALA A 31 7.45 -12.74 -5.30
N TYR A 32 7.51 -13.32 -4.10
CA TYR A 32 8.32 -14.50 -3.82
C TYR A 32 7.93 -15.66 -4.73
N SER A 33 6.63 -15.93 -4.85
CA SER A 33 6.14 -17.00 -5.71
C SER A 33 6.52 -16.77 -7.18
N PHE A 34 6.39 -15.54 -7.68
CA PHE A 34 6.75 -15.20 -9.05
C PHE A 34 8.27 -15.11 -9.29
N ALA A 35 9.09 -14.85 -8.28
CA ALA A 35 10.54 -14.76 -8.42
C ALA A 35 11.23 -16.11 -8.25
N LYS A 36 10.87 -16.89 -7.21
CA LYS A 36 11.66 -18.01 -6.69
C LYS A 36 11.02 -19.39 -6.83
N LEU A 37 9.73 -19.46 -7.19
CA LEU A 37 9.06 -20.72 -7.43
C LEU A 37 8.87 -20.96 -8.93
N ASP A 38 8.93 -22.24 -9.33
CA ASP A 38 8.61 -22.65 -10.68
C ASP A 38 7.22 -23.29 -10.74
N PHE A 39 6.34 -22.70 -11.54
CA PHE A 39 5.01 -23.24 -11.78
C PHE A 39 4.54 -22.93 -13.21
N ARG A 40 3.57 -23.74 -13.66
CA ARG A 40 3.05 -23.64 -15.04
C ARG A 40 2.46 -22.25 -15.31
N HIS A 41 2.83 -21.66 -16.45
CA HIS A 41 2.35 -20.34 -16.92
C HIS A 41 2.75 -19.13 -16.04
N LYS A 42 3.75 -19.26 -15.16
CA LYS A 42 4.25 -18.20 -14.27
C LYS A 42 4.38 -16.84 -14.94
N ASN A 43 5.10 -16.80 -16.08
CA ASN A 43 5.38 -15.53 -16.79
C ASN A 43 4.10 -14.92 -17.42
N GLY A 44 3.21 -15.75 -17.97
CA GLY A 44 1.94 -15.28 -18.52
C GLY A 44 1.01 -14.70 -17.46
N LEU A 45 0.91 -15.37 -16.30
CA LEU A 45 0.13 -14.88 -15.17
C LEU A 45 0.71 -13.58 -14.59
N PHE A 46 2.04 -13.52 -14.46
CA PHE A 46 2.69 -12.30 -14.00
C PHE A 46 2.45 -11.13 -14.97
N LEU A 47 2.62 -11.36 -16.28
CA LEU A 47 2.36 -10.32 -17.28
C LEU A 47 0.91 -9.85 -17.29
N ALA A 48 -0.05 -10.78 -17.20
CA ALA A 48 -1.48 -10.45 -17.09
C ALA A 48 -1.78 -9.63 -15.81
N TYR A 49 -1.14 -9.96 -14.70
CA TYR A 49 -1.31 -9.22 -13.46
C TYR A 49 -0.73 -7.81 -13.55
N ILE A 50 0.49 -7.64 -14.10
CA ILE A 50 1.10 -6.30 -14.29
C ILE A 50 0.33 -5.45 -15.30
N ALA A 51 -0.24 -6.06 -16.34
CA ALA A 51 -1.05 -5.34 -17.32
C ALA A 51 -2.21 -4.56 -16.67
N THR A 52 -2.67 -4.98 -15.48
CA THR A 52 -3.69 -4.25 -14.74
C THR A 52 -3.24 -2.85 -14.28
N ILE A 53 -1.93 -2.59 -14.16
CA ILE A 53 -1.39 -1.26 -13.81
C ILE A 53 -1.71 -0.23 -14.90
N ALA A 54 -1.76 -0.67 -16.16
CA ALA A 54 -2.06 0.20 -17.30
C ALA A 54 -3.52 0.67 -17.33
N MET A 55 -4.42 0.02 -16.56
CA MET A 55 -5.82 0.39 -16.48
C MET A 55 -6.03 1.49 -15.43
N PRO A 56 -6.39 2.72 -15.82
CA PRO A 56 -6.72 3.78 -14.86
C PRO A 56 -7.89 3.33 -13.97
N TRP A 57 -7.75 3.54 -12.67
CA TRP A 57 -8.80 3.16 -11.70
C TRP A 57 -10.18 3.73 -12.04
N GLN A 58 -10.21 4.93 -12.62
CA GLN A 58 -11.45 5.62 -13.01
C GLN A 58 -12.30 4.81 -14.01
N VAL A 59 -11.70 3.93 -14.80
CA VAL A 59 -12.39 3.11 -15.79
C VAL A 59 -13.28 2.05 -15.10
N TYR A 60 -12.83 1.49 -14.00
CA TYR A 60 -13.53 0.40 -13.31
C TYR A 60 -14.12 0.80 -11.95
N MET A 61 -13.99 2.07 -11.53
CA MET A 61 -14.49 2.52 -10.22
C MET A 61 -16.00 2.33 -10.05
N VAL A 62 -16.81 2.52 -11.14
CA VAL A 62 -18.26 2.37 -11.07
C VAL A 62 -18.68 0.90 -10.91
N PRO A 63 -18.22 -0.04 -11.76
CA PRO A 63 -18.43 -1.47 -11.52
C PRO A 63 -17.99 -1.93 -10.14
N GLN A 64 -16.83 -1.45 -9.68
CA GLN A 64 -16.27 -1.77 -8.37
C GLN A 64 -17.15 -1.26 -7.24
N PHE A 65 -17.69 -0.04 -7.35
CA PHE A 65 -18.65 0.51 -6.38
C PHE A 65 -19.94 -0.34 -6.31
N ILE A 66 -20.49 -0.75 -7.47
CA ILE A 66 -21.68 -1.60 -7.51
C ILE A 66 -21.39 -2.95 -6.83
N MET A 67 -20.23 -3.54 -7.07
CA MET A 67 -19.81 -4.79 -6.45
C MET A 67 -19.73 -4.64 -4.92
N MET A 68 -19.02 -3.62 -4.41
CA MET A 68 -18.91 -3.36 -2.97
C MET A 68 -20.29 -3.12 -2.32
N ARG A 69 -21.17 -2.40 -3.02
CA ARG A 69 -22.54 -2.18 -2.54
C ARG A 69 -23.33 -3.49 -2.43
N ARG A 70 -23.23 -4.38 -3.43
CA ARG A 70 -23.89 -5.70 -3.41
C ARG A 70 -23.35 -6.60 -2.30
N MET A 71 -22.08 -6.48 -1.97
CA MET A 71 -21.44 -7.19 -0.84
C MET A 71 -21.80 -6.62 0.54
N GLY A 72 -22.65 -5.58 0.61
CA GLY A 72 -23.02 -4.92 1.87
C GLY A 72 -21.90 -4.11 2.51
N LEU A 73 -20.86 -3.75 1.73
CA LEU A 73 -19.71 -2.97 2.19
C LEU A 73 -19.85 -1.46 1.95
N ASN A 74 -21.01 -1.01 1.49
CA ASN A 74 -21.28 0.42 1.31
C ASN A 74 -21.14 1.17 2.65
N ASP A 75 -20.46 2.31 2.62
CA ASP A 75 -20.19 3.15 3.79
C ASP A 75 -19.45 2.41 4.91
N LYS A 76 -18.46 1.59 4.56
CA LYS A 76 -17.59 0.90 5.52
C LYS A 76 -16.11 1.07 5.13
N LEU A 77 -15.24 1.34 6.12
CA LEU A 77 -13.79 1.37 5.92
C LEU A 77 -13.26 0.04 5.36
N LEU A 78 -13.94 -1.07 5.66
CA LEU A 78 -13.61 -2.40 5.15
C LEU A 78 -13.65 -2.46 3.62
N ALA A 79 -14.56 -1.72 2.95
CA ALA A 79 -14.56 -1.63 1.50
C ALA A 79 -13.22 -1.12 0.97
N MET A 80 -12.72 -0.02 1.56
CA MET A 80 -11.44 0.56 1.19
C MET A 80 -10.27 -0.41 1.42
N ILE A 81 -10.29 -1.12 2.56
CA ILE A 81 -9.28 -2.12 2.90
C ILE A 81 -9.26 -3.23 1.86
N CYS A 82 -10.43 -3.82 1.53
CA CYS A 82 -10.52 -4.90 0.54
C CYS A 82 -10.03 -4.47 -0.85
N LEU A 83 -10.35 -3.24 -1.25
CA LEU A 83 -9.99 -2.71 -2.56
C LEU A 83 -8.50 -2.37 -2.68
N GLN A 84 -7.87 -1.98 -1.59
CA GLN A 84 -6.47 -1.54 -1.55
C GLN A 84 -5.51 -2.59 -0.98
N ALA A 85 -5.99 -3.76 -0.55
CA ALA A 85 -5.16 -4.82 0.03
C ALA A 85 -4.19 -5.47 -0.96
N PHE A 86 -4.38 -5.30 -2.25
CA PHE A 86 -3.58 -5.90 -3.32
C PHE A 86 -3.02 -4.81 -4.24
N SER A 87 -1.74 -4.95 -4.61
CA SER A 87 -1.07 -3.98 -5.46
C SER A 87 -0.21 -4.67 -6.52
N ALA A 88 -0.58 -4.49 -7.79
CA ALA A 88 0.24 -5.01 -8.89
C ALA A 88 1.61 -4.31 -8.93
N PHE A 89 1.67 -3.01 -8.63
CA PHE A 89 2.92 -2.27 -8.47
C PHE A 89 3.77 -2.85 -7.34
N GLY A 90 3.17 -3.15 -6.17
CA GLY A 90 3.88 -3.74 -5.04
C GLY A 90 4.47 -5.12 -5.38
N VAL A 91 3.70 -5.97 -6.06
CA VAL A 91 4.19 -7.29 -6.52
C VAL A 91 5.33 -7.14 -7.53
N PHE A 92 5.20 -6.21 -8.49
CA PHE A 92 6.26 -5.94 -9.47
C PHE A 92 7.56 -5.50 -8.79
N MET A 93 7.49 -4.49 -7.92
CA MET A 93 8.66 -3.94 -7.24
C MET A 93 9.35 -4.99 -6.36
N MET A 94 8.58 -5.74 -5.58
CA MET A 94 9.13 -6.80 -4.73
C MET A 94 9.72 -7.95 -5.54
N LYS A 95 9.11 -8.32 -6.68
CA LYS A 95 9.64 -9.37 -7.57
C LYS A 95 10.98 -8.96 -8.15
N GLN A 96 11.11 -7.73 -8.65
CA GLN A 96 12.39 -7.21 -9.18
C GLN A 96 13.48 -7.25 -8.12
N PHE A 97 13.16 -6.95 -6.88
CA PHE A 97 14.10 -7.05 -5.78
C PHE A 97 14.49 -8.51 -5.50
N TYR A 98 13.54 -9.43 -5.43
CA TYR A 98 13.81 -10.84 -5.18
C TYR A 98 14.60 -11.52 -6.30
N GLU A 99 14.41 -11.13 -7.55
CA GLU A 99 15.22 -11.61 -8.68
C GLU A 99 16.69 -11.20 -8.58
N GLY A 100 16.98 -10.11 -7.88
CA GLY A 100 18.35 -9.69 -7.59
C GLY A 100 19.05 -10.48 -6.50
N ILE A 101 18.34 -11.30 -5.73
CA ILE A 101 18.90 -12.17 -4.69
C ILE A 101 19.33 -13.50 -5.34
N PRO A 102 20.57 -14.00 -5.11
CA PRO A 102 21.03 -15.27 -5.67
C PRO A 102 20.12 -16.45 -5.32
N ASP A 103 19.86 -17.31 -6.30
CA ASP A 103 19.00 -18.50 -6.10
C ASP A 103 19.64 -19.55 -5.20
N ASP A 104 20.98 -19.59 -5.17
CA ASP A 104 21.79 -20.49 -4.33
C ASP A 104 21.35 -20.46 -2.86
N LEU A 105 20.93 -19.30 -2.35
CA LEU A 105 20.43 -19.18 -0.96
C LEU A 105 19.16 -19.98 -0.72
N CYS A 106 18.25 -19.97 -1.69
CA CYS A 106 17.01 -20.74 -1.61
C CYS A 106 17.28 -22.23 -1.84
N GLU A 107 18.20 -22.57 -2.76
CA GLU A 107 18.57 -23.96 -3.06
C GLU A 107 19.26 -24.62 -1.88
N ALA A 108 20.23 -23.96 -1.26
CA ALA A 108 20.89 -24.46 -0.03
C ALA A 108 19.85 -24.73 1.08
N ALA A 109 18.91 -23.80 1.29
CA ALA A 109 17.87 -23.98 2.30
C ALA A 109 16.91 -25.14 1.97
N ARG A 110 16.64 -25.41 0.69
CA ARG A 110 15.86 -26.59 0.25
C ARG A 110 16.61 -27.89 0.52
N ILE A 111 17.92 -27.91 0.27
CA ILE A 111 18.78 -29.05 0.60
C ILE A 111 18.78 -29.32 2.11
N ASP A 112 18.76 -28.28 2.92
CA ASP A 112 18.63 -28.37 4.39
C ASP A 112 17.23 -28.77 4.86
N GLY A 113 16.29 -29.04 3.94
CA GLY A 113 14.94 -29.50 4.25
C GLY A 113 13.97 -28.39 4.69
N MET A 114 14.28 -27.12 4.44
CA MET A 114 13.36 -26.02 4.74
C MET A 114 12.16 -26.00 3.75
N SER A 115 10.95 -25.81 4.28
CA SER A 115 9.77 -25.56 3.44
C SER A 115 9.82 -24.17 2.80
N GLU A 116 9.14 -23.98 1.66
CA GLU A 116 9.08 -22.70 0.94
C GLU A 116 8.59 -21.55 1.83
N TYR A 117 7.60 -21.79 2.71
CA TYR A 117 7.13 -20.81 3.68
C TYR A 117 8.23 -20.39 4.67
N ARG A 118 9.07 -21.34 5.08
CA ARG A 118 10.18 -21.06 5.99
C ARG A 118 11.31 -20.32 5.29
N ILE A 119 11.61 -20.66 4.04
CA ILE A 119 12.57 -19.93 3.19
C ILE A 119 12.10 -18.48 3.00
N TYR A 120 10.84 -18.30 2.63
CA TYR A 120 10.25 -16.96 2.50
C TYR A 120 10.36 -16.16 3.80
N ALA A 121 9.91 -16.71 4.93
CA ALA A 121 9.83 -15.96 6.18
C ALA A 121 11.19 -15.70 6.84
N SER A 122 12.13 -16.68 6.76
CA SER A 122 13.39 -16.63 7.50
C SER A 122 14.57 -16.12 6.67
N ILE A 123 14.50 -16.17 5.33
CA ILE A 123 15.59 -15.76 4.44
C ILE A 123 15.16 -14.57 3.59
N MET A 124 14.14 -14.74 2.76
CA MET A 124 13.78 -13.75 1.74
C MET A 124 13.17 -12.48 2.33
N LEU A 125 12.27 -12.60 3.30
CA LEU A 125 11.62 -11.46 3.94
C LEU A 125 12.62 -10.59 4.72
N PRO A 126 13.53 -11.13 5.55
CA PRO A 126 14.57 -10.34 6.20
C PRO A 126 15.54 -9.66 5.24
N LEU A 127 15.94 -10.33 4.14
CA LEU A 127 16.82 -9.76 3.12
C LEU A 127 16.13 -8.63 2.33
N SER A 128 14.81 -8.65 2.24
CA SER A 128 14.04 -7.64 1.50
C SER A 128 13.66 -6.38 2.29
N LYS A 129 14.21 -6.17 3.49
CA LYS A 129 13.94 -4.97 4.31
C LYS A 129 14.04 -3.65 3.53
N PRO A 130 15.03 -3.41 2.65
CA PRO A 130 15.09 -2.17 1.87
C PRO A 130 13.89 -2.01 0.92
N ALA A 131 13.53 -3.05 0.18
CA ALA A 131 12.38 -3.02 -0.72
C ALA A 131 11.04 -2.90 0.03
N LEU A 132 10.89 -3.62 1.15
CA LEU A 132 9.71 -3.50 2.01
C LEU A 132 9.58 -2.09 2.59
N SER A 133 10.67 -1.46 3.00
CA SER A 133 10.66 -0.08 3.50
C SER A 133 10.23 0.91 2.41
N THR A 134 10.71 0.72 1.19
CA THR A 134 10.31 1.51 0.02
C THR A 134 8.81 1.34 -0.27
N LEU A 135 8.34 0.10 -0.32
CA LEU A 135 6.92 -0.20 -0.53
C LEU A 135 6.04 0.36 0.60
N THR A 136 6.53 0.31 1.85
CA THR A 136 5.84 0.92 3.00
C THR A 136 5.63 2.40 2.79
N ILE A 137 6.68 3.15 2.40
CA ILE A 137 6.57 4.59 2.17
C ILE A 137 5.55 4.87 1.06
N PHE A 138 5.65 4.19 -0.08
CA PHE A 138 4.74 4.42 -1.21
C PHE A 138 3.29 4.11 -0.84
N THR A 139 3.03 2.96 -0.23
CA THR A 139 1.68 2.56 0.16
C THR A 139 1.11 3.47 1.24
N PHE A 140 1.93 3.79 2.26
CA PHE A 140 1.51 4.68 3.34
C PHE A 140 1.11 6.05 2.79
N VAL A 141 1.97 6.67 1.98
CA VAL A 141 1.72 8.01 1.41
C VAL A 141 0.51 7.99 0.47
N ALA A 142 0.39 6.97 -0.38
CA ALA A 142 -0.74 6.84 -1.30
C ALA A 142 -2.08 6.71 -0.56
N THR A 143 -2.14 5.82 0.44
CA THR A 143 -3.38 5.58 1.22
C THR A 143 -3.70 6.76 2.14
N TRP A 144 -2.69 7.37 2.76
CA TRP A 144 -2.85 8.55 3.62
C TRP A 144 -3.44 9.74 2.88
N ASN A 145 -2.99 9.95 1.63
CA ASN A 145 -3.43 11.07 0.80
C ASN A 145 -4.63 10.73 -0.10
N ASP A 146 -5.18 9.51 0.00
CA ASP A 146 -6.33 9.14 -0.82
C ASP A 146 -7.56 9.97 -0.47
N TYR A 147 -8.06 10.69 -1.48
CA TYR A 147 -9.25 11.51 -1.41
C TYR A 147 -10.43 10.88 -2.16
N LEU A 148 -10.17 10.36 -3.37
CA LEU A 148 -11.24 9.90 -4.27
C LEU A 148 -11.88 8.61 -3.78
N GLY A 149 -11.10 7.67 -3.30
CA GLY A 149 -11.64 6.43 -2.74
C GLY A 149 -12.61 6.70 -1.58
N PRO A 150 -12.16 7.37 -0.51
CA PRO A 150 -13.04 7.75 0.59
C PRO A 150 -14.27 8.57 0.15
N LEU A 151 -14.13 9.47 -0.84
CA LEU A 151 -15.25 10.27 -1.36
C LEU A 151 -16.37 9.40 -1.96
N ILE A 152 -16.00 8.33 -2.64
CA ILE A 152 -16.94 7.43 -3.32
C ILE A 152 -17.57 6.44 -2.34
N TYR A 153 -16.76 5.86 -1.44
CA TYR A 153 -17.18 4.74 -0.61
C TYR A 153 -17.70 5.12 0.77
N LEU A 154 -17.30 6.30 1.32
CA LEU A 154 -17.65 6.72 2.68
C LEU A 154 -18.64 7.89 2.67
N LYS A 155 -19.86 7.64 3.12
CA LYS A 155 -20.93 8.64 3.16
C LYS A 155 -21.09 9.31 4.52
N SER A 156 -21.08 8.50 5.59
CA SER A 156 -21.26 8.98 6.96
C SER A 156 -20.12 9.87 7.41
N GLN A 157 -20.43 11.00 8.04
CA GLN A 157 -19.42 11.95 8.54
C GLN A 157 -18.42 11.28 9.49
N GLU A 158 -18.86 10.36 10.31
CA GLU A 158 -18.03 9.66 11.29
C GLU A 158 -16.96 8.75 10.69
N LYS A 159 -17.12 8.34 9.41
CA LYS A 159 -16.22 7.44 8.70
C LYS A 159 -15.26 8.16 7.75
N LYS A 160 -15.39 9.47 7.63
CA LYS A 160 -14.53 10.25 6.74
C LYS A 160 -13.07 10.21 7.16
N THR A 161 -12.20 10.35 6.16
CA THR A 161 -10.74 10.46 6.33
C THR A 161 -10.32 11.93 6.47
N ILE A 162 -9.05 12.17 6.83
CA ILE A 162 -8.48 13.54 6.94
C ILE A 162 -8.68 14.32 5.64
N GLN A 163 -8.40 13.70 4.48
CA GLN A 163 -8.49 14.38 3.19
C GLN A 163 -9.92 14.84 2.88
N LEU A 164 -10.92 14.04 3.22
CA LEU A 164 -12.32 14.46 3.15
C LEU A 164 -12.66 15.55 4.16
N GLY A 165 -12.10 15.46 5.37
CA GLY A 165 -12.30 16.44 6.43
C GLY A 165 -11.72 17.81 6.04
N LEU A 166 -10.53 17.87 5.50
CA LEU A 166 -9.91 19.11 5.00
C LEU A 166 -10.76 19.77 3.91
N LYS A 167 -11.34 18.99 3.00
CA LYS A 167 -12.24 19.51 1.97
C LYS A 167 -13.53 20.12 2.57
N MET A 168 -14.03 19.59 3.67
CA MET A 168 -15.20 20.14 4.36
C MET A 168 -14.95 21.55 4.91
N PHE A 169 -13.73 21.84 5.37
CA PHE A 169 -13.37 23.20 5.81
C PHE A 169 -13.47 24.22 4.69
N ILE A 170 -13.13 23.82 3.46
CA ILE A 170 -13.21 24.70 2.29
C ILE A 170 -14.68 24.99 1.90
N SER A 171 -15.56 23.97 2.00
CA SER A 171 -16.93 24.07 1.49
C SER A 171 -17.94 24.64 2.48
N GLN A 172 -17.69 24.50 3.79
CA GLN A 172 -18.67 24.78 4.83
C GLN A 172 -18.47 26.13 5.54
N TYR A 173 -17.25 26.67 5.48
CA TYR A 173 -16.88 27.89 6.23
C TYR A 173 -16.20 28.95 5.35
N SER A 174 -16.51 28.98 4.06
CA SER A 174 -15.96 29.94 3.09
C SER A 174 -14.68 30.64 3.58
N SER A 175 -13.54 29.96 3.48
CA SER A 175 -12.21 30.56 3.58
C SER A 175 -11.63 30.78 4.99
N ASP A 176 -11.88 29.91 5.98
CA ASP A 176 -10.97 29.91 7.14
C ASP A 176 -9.65 29.21 6.74
N TYR A 177 -8.83 29.94 5.98
CA TYR A 177 -7.52 29.46 5.54
C TYR A 177 -6.63 29.07 6.71
N GLY A 178 -6.84 29.64 7.91
CA GLY A 178 -6.10 29.29 9.11
C GLY A 178 -6.34 27.85 9.54
N LEU A 179 -7.60 27.41 9.58
CA LEU A 179 -7.95 26.00 9.92
C LEU A 179 -7.50 25.03 8.83
N ILE A 180 -7.61 25.40 7.56
CA ILE A 180 -7.13 24.57 6.45
C ILE A 180 -5.63 24.36 6.54
N MET A 181 -4.86 25.44 6.74
CA MET A 181 -3.40 25.37 6.87
C MET A 181 -2.99 24.57 8.09
N ALA A 182 -3.62 24.80 9.25
CA ALA A 182 -3.35 24.02 10.46
C ALA A 182 -3.65 22.51 10.27
N GLY A 183 -4.79 22.18 9.67
CA GLY A 183 -5.15 20.80 9.36
C GLY A 183 -4.20 20.14 8.36
N SER A 184 -3.74 20.89 7.35
CA SER A 184 -2.77 20.42 6.37
C SER A 184 -1.40 20.13 7.00
N VAL A 185 -0.92 21.01 7.88
CA VAL A 185 0.32 20.77 8.64
C VAL A 185 0.19 19.54 9.52
N LEU A 186 -0.92 19.37 10.24
CA LEU A 186 -1.17 18.18 11.04
C LEU A 186 -1.23 16.90 10.18
N SER A 187 -1.79 16.99 8.98
CA SER A 187 -1.82 15.86 8.03
C SER A 187 -0.43 15.49 7.49
N LEU A 188 0.51 16.42 7.44
CA LEU A 188 1.86 16.17 6.95
C LEU A 188 2.74 15.42 7.97
N ILE A 189 2.51 15.62 9.26
CA ILE A 189 3.35 15.08 10.34
C ILE A 189 3.53 13.55 10.25
N PRO A 190 2.47 12.71 10.13
CA PRO A 190 2.64 11.26 10.07
C PRO A 190 3.43 10.79 8.84
N VAL A 191 3.26 11.47 7.71
CA VAL A 191 4.02 11.16 6.48
C VAL A 191 5.51 11.43 6.69
N LEU A 192 5.85 12.57 7.30
CA LEU A 192 7.24 12.91 7.64
C LEU A 192 7.85 11.92 8.63
N ILE A 193 7.10 11.52 9.66
CA ILE A 193 7.55 10.54 10.65
C ILE A 193 7.91 9.21 9.96
N VAL A 194 7.00 8.67 9.14
CA VAL A 194 7.24 7.42 8.42
C VAL A 194 8.45 7.53 7.49
N PHE A 195 8.55 8.64 6.75
CA PHE A 195 9.70 8.88 5.89
C PHE A 195 11.03 8.94 6.67
N LEU A 196 11.09 9.72 7.75
CA LEU A 196 12.31 9.87 8.56
C LEU A 196 12.76 8.55 9.21
N ILE A 197 11.82 7.69 9.60
CA ILE A 197 12.14 6.38 10.17
C ILE A 197 12.71 5.43 9.09
N LEU A 198 12.14 5.45 7.89
CA LEU A 198 12.44 4.47 6.85
C LEU A 198 13.49 4.94 5.83
N GLN A 199 13.86 6.22 5.78
CA GLN A 199 14.77 6.80 4.78
C GLN A 199 16.13 6.08 4.70
N LYS A 200 16.66 5.62 5.83
CA LYS A 200 17.94 4.91 5.87
C LYS A 200 17.94 3.64 5.02
N TYR A 201 16.87 2.88 5.05
CA TYR A 201 16.73 1.65 4.25
C TYR A 201 16.48 1.94 2.77
N PHE A 202 15.83 3.07 2.47
CA PHE A 202 15.63 3.52 1.09
C PHE A 202 16.96 3.86 0.42
N VAL A 203 17.84 4.59 1.10
CA VAL A 203 19.17 4.96 0.59
C VAL A 203 20.04 3.72 0.36
N GLU A 204 20.04 2.76 1.27
CA GLU A 204 20.80 1.50 1.13
C GLU A 204 20.32 0.68 -0.09
N GLY A 205 19.00 0.64 -0.34
CA GLY A 205 18.41 -0.06 -1.49
C GLY A 205 18.81 0.53 -2.84
N VAL A 206 18.86 1.86 -2.94
CA VAL A 206 19.25 2.56 -4.18
C VAL A 206 20.78 2.43 -4.42
N ALA A 207 21.58 2.50 -3.37
CA ALA A 207 23.04 2.39 -3.48
C ALA A 207 23.47 0.99 -3.95
N SER A 208 22.78 -0.07 -3.51
CA SER A 208 23.12 -1.46 -3.91
C SER A 208 22.81 -1.77 -5.37
N THR A 209 21.86 -1.06 -5.97
CA THR A 209 21.53 -1.19 -7.41
C THR A 209 22.49 -0.40 -8.31
N GLY A 210 23.10 0.68 -7.80
CA GLY A 210 24.01 1.55 -8.55
C GLY A 210 25.44 1.03 -8.66
N LEU A 211 25.84 0.01 -7.91
CA LEU A 211 27.21 -0.55 -7.92
C LEU A 211 27.38 -1.75 -8.88
N LYS A 212 26.36 -2.11 -9.65
CA LYS A 212 26.42 -3.17 -10.67
C LYS A 212 26.55 -2.62 -12.11
N GLY A 213 27.17 -1.44 -12.23
CA GLY A 213 27.59 -0.86 -13.52
C GLY A 213 29.10 -0.95 -13.71
#